data_f647ab370432deecec961d8ed4cf8a9b
#
_entry.id   f647ab370432deecec961d8ed4cf8a9b
#
_cell.length_a   1.000
_cell.length_b   1.000
_cell.length_c   1.000
_cell.angle_alpha   90.00
_cell.angle_beta   90.00
_cell.angle_gamma   90.00
#
_symmetry.space_group_name_H-M   'P 1'
#
loop_
_entity.id
_entity.type
_entity.pdbx_description
1 polymer ?
#
loop_
_entity_poly.entity_id
_entity_poly.type
_entity_poly.pdbx_seq_one_letter_code
_entity_poly.pdbx_strand_id
1 'polypeptide(L)'
;MTLLSFGSARSTRAGADTAHRLGRRGSDLPLRVVEIADPTDGGHLLIFGEPRDGCLVRVHSRCLYGEGLGSDDCDCGAELTESMDRIQAEGAGVLAYLDQEGRGAGLIWKARGYRESELSGADTFDSYERLGLDADARRYDAAASAVRALGLSRVRLLTNNPDKCRALSDAGIDVDPVALTITLHSARGRRYLQAKRRHRRHTIPADPAVEAVPATPPGSWWRPRRRP
;
A
#
# COMPACT_ATOMS: atom_id res chain seq x y z
N MET A 1 -12.53 -11.87 -45.53
CA MET A 1 -11.87 -12.05 -44.23
C MET A 1 -11.13 -10.75 -43.93
N THR A 2 -11.79 -9.84 -43.27
CA THR A 2 -11.30 -8.45 -43.07
C THR A 2 -10.76 -8.37 -41.64
N LEU A 3 -9.45 -8.24 -41.52
CA LEU A 3 -8.76 -8.00 -40.27
C LEU A 3 -9.06 -6.56 -39.82
N LEU A 4 -9.86 -6.42 -38.77
CA LEU A 4 -10.06 -5.14 -38.12
C LEU A 4 -8.80 -4.79 -37.31
N SER A 5 -8.09 -3.78 -37.81
CA SER A 5 -6.99 -3.11 -37.13
C SER A 5 -7.53 -2.35 -35.92
N PHE A 6 -7.24 -2.85 -34.69
CA PHE A 6 -7.46 -2.12 -33.45
C PHE A 6 -6.23 -1.27 -33.14
N GLY A 7 -6.19 -0.06 -33.70
CA GLY A 7 -5.16 0.94 -33.46
C GLY A 7 -5.60 2.03 -32.50
N SER A 8 -4.86 2.22 -31.42
CA SER A 8 -4.45 3.50 -30.84
C SER A 8 -5.48 4.57 -30.39
N ALA A 9 -6.59 4.22 -29.76
CA ALA A 9 -7.44 5.23 -29.11
C ALA A 9 -7.89 4.83 -27.67
N ARG A 10 -7.15 3.97 -26.99
CA ARG A 10 -7.58 3.36 -25.71
C ARG A 10 -7.12 4.08 -24.44
N SER A 11 -6.16 5.01 -24.49
CA SER A 11 -5.51 5.54 -23.28
C SER A 11 -6.36 6.55 -22.48
N THR A 12 -7.21 7.34 -23.14
CA THR A 12 -7.95 8.43 -22.47
C THR A 12 -9.32 8.04 -21.90
N ARG A 13 -9.77 6.79 -22.06
CA ARG A 13 -11.10 6.30 -21.65
C ARG A 13 -11.11 5.08 -20.73
N ALA A 14 -9.97 4.68 -20.16
CA ALA A 14 -9.96 3.58 -19.20
C ALA A 14 -10.94 3.89 -18.04
N GLY A 15 -11.91 2.99 -17.78
CA GLY A 15 -12.93 3.14 -16.74
C GLY A 15 -13.98 4.23 -17.03
N ALA A 16 -14.25 4.56 -18.29
CA ALA A 16 -15.28 5.59 -18.61
C ALA A 16 -16.69 5.19 -18.15
N ASP A 17 -17.01 3.90 -18.14
CA ASP A 17 -18.25 3.30 -17.65
C ASP A 17 -18.39 3.30 -16.12
N THR A 18 -17.28 3.49 -15.40
CA THR A 18 -17.24 3.60 -13.94
C THR A 18 -17.11 5.05 -13.45
N ALA A 19 -17.16 6.03 -14.37
CA ALA A 19 -16.96 7.43 -14.03
C ALA A 19 -18.06 7.98 -13.12
N HIS A 20 -17.66 8.50 -11.97
CA HIS A 20 -18.55 9.09 -10.97
C HIS A 20 -17.82 10.15 -10.13
N ARG A 21 -18.52 10.74 -9.17
CA ARG A 21 -17.94 11.65 -8.17
C ARG A 21 -17.88 11.00 -6.81
N LEU A 22 -16.73 11.11 -6.17
CA LEU A 22 -16.50 10.68 -4.80
C LEU A 22 -16.50 11.91 -3.89
N GLY A 23 -17.50 12.01 -2.99
CA GLY A 23 -17.50 13.02 -1.94
C GLY A 23 -16.45 12.72 -0.88
N ARG A 24 -15.50 13.64 -0.66
CA ARG A 24 -14.45 13.49 0.35
C ARG A 24 -14.09 14.85 0.97
N ARG A 25 -14.19 14.96 2.30
CA ARG A 25 -13.85 16.19 3.06
C ARG A 25 -14.46 17.46 2.47
N GLY A 26 -15.75 17.40 2.13
CA GLY A 26 -16.50 18.53 1.59
C GLY A 26 -16.22 18.88 0.14
N SER A 27 -15.46 18.08 -0.58
CA SER A 27 -15.17 18.24 -2.01
C SER A 27 -15.58 17.01 -2.81
N ASP A 28 -15.97 17.21 -4.06
CA ASP A 28 -16.27 16.16 -5.02
C ASP A 28 -15.05 15.88 -5.89
N LEU A 29 -14.54 14.65 -5.83
CA LEU A 29 -13.44 14.19 -6.67
C LEU A 29 -13.98 13.39 -7.85
N PRO A 30 -13.72 13.79 -9.12
CA PRO A 30 -13.97 12.91 -10.26
C PRO A 30 -13.16 11.64 -10.14
N LEU A 31 -13.80 10.49 -10.26
CA LEU A 31 -13.19 9.17 -10.08
C LEU A 31 -13.62 8.23 -11.20
N ARG A 32 -12.66 7.46 -11.71
CA ARG A 32 -12.88 6.28 -12.56
C ARG A 32 -12.17 5.10 -11.92
N VAL A 33 -12.74 3.92 -12.02
CA VAL A 33 -12.18 2.70 -11.45
C VAL A 33 -11.93 1.67 -12.54
N VAL A 34 -10.75 1.07 -12.55
CA VAL A 34 -10.36 0.01 -13.47
C VAL A 34 -9.81 -1.16 -12.67
N GLU A 35 -10.16 -2.37 -13.06
CA GLU A 35 -9.61 -3.58 -12.46
C GLU A 35 -8.13 -3.77 -12.83
N ILE A 36 -7.32 -4.16 -11.86
CA ILE A 36 -5.97 -4.70 -12.06
C ILE A 36 -6.10 -6.21 -11.99
N ALA A 37 -6.23 -6.85 -13.14
CA ALA A 37 -6.46 -8.29 -13.23
C ALA A 37 -5.14 -9.05 -13.01
N ASP A 38 -4.97 -9.58 -11.80
CA ASP A 38 -3.90 -10.49 -11.43
C ASP A 38 -4.41 -11.41 -10.30
N PRO A 39 -4.15 -12.74 -10.35
CA PRO A 39 -4.71 -13.68 -9.39
C PRO A 39 -4.17 -13.53 -7.96
N THR A 40 -3.00 -12.92 -7.79
CA THR A 40 -2.31 -12.79 -6.49
C THR A 40 -2.10 -11.34 -6.07
N ASP A 41 -1.77 -10.48 -7.02
CA ASP A 41 -1.37 -9.09 -6.81
C ASP A 41 -2.31 -8.09 -7.49
N GLY A 42 -3.55 -8.53 -7.78
CA GLY A 42 -4.60 -7.73 -8.38
C GLY A 42 -5.21 -6.71 -7.41
N GLY A 43 -6.25 -6.06 -7.89
CA GLY A 43 -6.96 -5.01 -7.17
C GLY A 43 -7.58 -3.99 -8.12
N HIS A 44 -7.51 -2.71 -7.77
CA HIS A 44 -8.17 -1.66 -8.52
C HIS A 44 -7.26 -0.44 -8.73
N LEU A 45 -7.32 0.11 -9.93
CA LEU A 45 -6.74 1.40 -10.25
C LEU A 45 -7.82 2.47 -10.12
N LEU A 46 -7.67 3.37 -9.17
CA LEU A 46 -8.55 4.50 -8.92
C LEU A 46 -7.90 5.74 -9.56
N ILE A 47 -8.57 6.31 -10.56
CA ILE A 47 -8.07 7.40 -11.40
C ILE A 47 -8.85 8.65 -11.02
N PHE A 48 -8.20 9.60 -10.39
CA PHE A 48 -8.78 10.87 -9.93
C PHE A 48 -8.50 11.97 -10.96
N GLY A 49 -9.54 12.69 -11.37
CA GLY A 49 -9.44 13.75 -12.36
C GLY A 49 -8.86 13.26 -13.68
N GLU A 50 -7.98 14.08 -14.28
CA GLU A 50 -7.27 13.78 -15.53
C GLU A 50 -5.76 13.74 -15.29
N PRO A 51 -5.21 12.60 -14.85
CA PRO A 51 -3.79 12.47 -14.57
C PRO A 51 -2.94 12.63 -15.84
N ARG A 52 -1.80 13.31 -15.68
CA ARG A 52 -0.82 13.57 -16.74
C ARG A 52 0.58 13.23 -16.23
N ASP A 53 1.54 13.21 -17.11
CA ASP A 53 2.94 13.02 -16.74
C ASP A 53 3.36 13.95 -15.58
N GLY A 54 4.03 13.39 -14.59
CA GLY A 54 4.39 14.07 -13.35
C GLY A 54 3.28 14.12 -12.30
N CYS A 55 2.10 13.49 -12.52
CA CYS A 55 1.06 13.40 -11.49
C CYS A 55 1.49 12.54 -10.30
N LEU A 56 0.78 12.69 -9.19
CA LEU A 56 0.96 11.82 -8.03
C LEU A 56 0.37 10.43 -8.29
N VAL A 57 1.16 9.42 -7.97
CA VAL A 57 0.75 8.01 -7.99
C VAL A 57 1.03 7.38 -6.63
N ARG A 58 0.08 6.60 -6.11
CA ARG A 58 0.26 5.74 -4.95
C ARG A 58 0.00 4.29 -5.34
N VAL A 59 0.93 3.39 -5.03
CA VAL A 59 0.70 1.94 -5.00
C VAL A 59 0.49 1.54 -3.55
N HIS A 60 -0.71 1.11 -3.21
CA HIS A 60 -1.13 0.81 -1.85
C HIS A 60 -1.59 -0.64 -1.71
N SER A 61 -1.00 -1.38 -0.79
CA SER A 61 -1.42 -2.74 -0.43
C SER A 61 -2.43 -2.66 0.70
N ARG A 62 -3.60 -3.24 0.51
CA ARG A 62 -4.73 -3.26 1.45
C ARG A 62 -4.32 -3.68 2.86
N CYS A 63 -4.91 -3.04 3.85
CA CYS A 63 -4.69 -3.35 5.25
C CYS A 63 -5.95 -3.09 6.09
N LEU A 64 -6.78 -4.10 6.30
CA LEU A 64 -8.03 -3.97 7.05
C LEU A 64 -7.81 -3.38 8.45
N TYR A 65 -6.73 -3.78 9.14
CA TYR A 65 -6.47 -3.29 10.50
C TYR A 65 -6.18 -1.78 10.53
N GLY A 66 -5.28 -1.29 9.67
CA GLY A 66 -4.92 0.12 9.65
C GLY A 66 -5.98 1.02 9.00
N GLU A 67 -6.70 0.51 7.99
CA GLU A 67 -7.64 1.31 7.20
C GLU A 67 -9.08 1.21 7.73
N GLY A 68 -9.59 -0.01 7.91
CA GLY A 68 -10.97 -0.23 8.31
C GLY A 68 -11.20 -0.22 9.81
N LEU A 69 -10.22 -0.69 10.61
CA LEU A 69 -10.32 -0.77 12.06
C LEU A 69 -9.57 0.35 12.79
N GLY A 70 -8.82 1.20 12.07
CA GLY A 70 -8.09 2.32 12.66
C GLY A 70 -6.99 1.90 13.63
N SER A 71 -6.33 0.75 13.40
CA SER A 71 -5.26 0.26 14.27
C SER A 71 -4.01 1.13 14.19
N ASP A 72 -3.45 1.49 15.34
CA ASP A 72 -2.18 2.22 15.48
C ASP A 72 -0.94 1.32 15.37
N ASP A 73 -1.12 0.03 15.09
CA ASP A 73 -0.02 -0.95 15.02
C ASP A 73 0.75 -0.92 13.69
N CYS A 74 0.25 -0.16 12.68
CA CYS A 74 0.90 0.04 11.40
C CYS A 74 0.63 1.44 10.83
N ASP A 75 1.38 1.80 9.80
CA ASP A 75 1.27 3.09 9.10
C ASP A 75 0.27 3.09 7.93
N CYS A 76 -0.37 1.96 7.60
CA CYS A 76 -1.12 1.78 6.36
C CYS A 76 -2.27 2.78 6.20
N GLY A 77 -3.11 2.95 7.23
CA GLY A 77 -4.24 3.89 7.20
C GLY A 77 -3.79 5.34 7.09
N ALA A 78 -2.75 5.71 7.85
CA ALA A 78 -2.19 7.06 7.80
C ALA A 78 -1.52 7.36 6.45
N GLU A 79 -0.75 6.41 5.88
CA GLU A 79 -0.17 6.54 4.54
C GLU A 79 -1.23 6.68 3.44
N LEU A 80 -2.33 5.92 3.54
CA LEU A 80 -3.45 6.02 2.59
C LEU A 80 -4.12 7.39 2.68
N THR A 81 -4.43 7.84 3.90
CA THR A 81 -5.05 9.13 4.16
C THR A 81 -4.20 10.29 3.61
N GLU A 82 -2.90 10.32 3.94
CA GLU A 82 -1.96 11.33 3.47
C GLU A 82 -1.82 11.33 1.94
N SER A 83 -1.76 10.13 1.32
CA SER A 83 -1.70 10.01 -0.13
C SER A 83 -2.95 10.58 -0.80
N MET A 84 -4.12 10.28 -0.26
CA MET A 84 -5.39 10.79 -0.77
C MET A 84 -5.55 12.29 -0.57
N ASP A 85 -5.03 12.85 0.53
CA ASP A 85 -5.05 14.29 0.78
C ASP A 85 -4.20 15.04 -0.26
N ARG A 86 -3.02 14.51 -0.58
CA ARG A 86 -2.14 15.09 -1.60
C ARG A 86 -2.74 14.99 -3.01
N ILE A 87 -3.30 13.82 -3.38
CA ILE A 87 -3.98 13.65 -4.68
C ILE A 87 -5.18 14.60 -4.80
N GLN A 88 -5.96 14.75 -3.73
CA GLN A 88 -7.09 15.68 -3.70
C GLN A 88 -6.65 17.14 -3.85
N ALA A 89 -5.57 17.53 -3.17
CA ALA A 89 -5.03 18.88 -3.27
C ALA A 89 -4.55 19.22 -4.69
N GLU A 90 -4.05 18.26 -5.44
CA GLU A 90 -3.66 18.45 -6.85
C GLU A 90 -4.82 18.31 -7.83
N GLY A 91 -5.97 17.81 -7.40
CA GLY A 91 -7.16 17.62 -8.23
C GLY A 91 -7.07 16.45 -9.21
N ALA A 92 -5.91 15.81 -9.36
CA ALA A 92 -5.68 14.66 -10.22
C ALA A 92 -4.58 13.75 -9.67
N GLY A 93 -4.67 12.45 -9.95
CA GLY A 93 -3.66 11.46 -9.58
C GLY A 93 -4.19 10.03 -9.70
N VAL A 94 -3.39 9.07 -9.27
CA VAL A 94 -3.71 7.65 -9.39
C VAL A 94 -3.42 6.92 -8.08
N LEU A 95 -4.37 6.10 -7.63
CA LEU A 95 -4.19 5.14 -6.56
C LEU A 95 -4.36 3.72 -7.11
N ALA A 96 -3.28 2.93 -7.15
CA ALA A 96 -3.35 1.49 -7.33
C ALA A 96 -3.58 0.84 -5.96
N TYR A 97 -4.80 0.39 -5.70
CA TYR A 97 -5.21 -0.24 -4.44
C TYR A 97 -5.24 -1.75 -4.63
N LEU A 98 -4.28 -2.45 -4.02
CA LEU A 98 -4.02 -3.87 -4.26
C LEU A 98 -4.57 -4.75 -3.13
N ASP A 99 -5.17 -5.89 -3.49
CA ASP A 99 -5.74 -6.86 -2.57
C ASP A 99 -4.67 -7.74 -1.88
N GLN A 100 -3.56 -7.12 -1.45
CA GLN A 100 -2.39 -7.76 -0.87
C GLN A 100 -2.38 -7.71 0.67
N GLU A 101 -3.51 -8.06 1.30
CA GLU A 101 -3.62 -8.10 2.77
C GLU A 101 -2.53 -8.99 3.38
N GLY A 102 -1.97 -8.55 4.52
CA GLY A 102 -0.97 -9.33 5.23
C GLY A 102 0.30 -9.61 4.42
N ARG A 103 0.78 -8.64 3.63
CA ARG A 103 1.93 -8.80 2.71
C ARG A 103 1.74 -9.92 1.70
N GLY A 104 0.52 -10.12 1.19
CA GLY A 104 0.16 -11.17 0.25
C GLY A 104 -0.26 -12.49 0.89
N ALA A 105 -0.02 -12.70 2.19
CA ALA A 105 -0.40 -13.93 2.89
C ALA A 105 -1.89 -13.99 3.29
N GLY A 106 -2.60 -12.87 3.22
CA GLY A 106 -4.00 -12.76 3.61
C GLY A 106 -4.23 -12.47 5.09
N LEU A 107 -5.49 -12.16 5.43
CA LEU A 107 -5.89 -11.68 6.77
C LEU A 107 -5.65 -12.71 7.88
N ILE A 108 -5.92 -13.98 7.62
CA ILE A 108 -5.75 -15.04 8.63
C ILE A 108 -4.28 -15.21 9.02
N TRP A 109 -3.40 -15.22 8.04
CA TRP A 109 -1.95 -15.31 8.30
C TRP A 109 -1.41 -14.06 8.96
N LYS A 110 -1.93 -12.88 8.59
CA LYS A 110 -1.61 -11.65 9.30
C LYS A 110 -1.97 -11.74 10.79
N ALA A 111 -3.17 -12.22 11.13
CA ALA A 111 -3.59 -12.40 12.52
C ALA A 111 -2.70 -13.41 13.26
N ARG A 112 -2.28 -14.51 12.60
CA ARG A 112 -1.31 -15.47 13.16
C ARG A 112 0.06 -14.84 13.37
N GLY A 113 0.55 -14.02 12.43
CA GLY A 113 1.79 -13.28 12.56
C GLY A 113 1.78 -12.30 13.72
N TYR A 114 0.69 -11.57 13.93
CA TYR A 114 0.52 -10.70 15.10
C TYR A 114 0.55 -11.49 16.41
N ARG A 115 -0.16 -12.62 16.46
CA ARG A 115 -0.13 -13.52 17.62
C ARG A 115 1.27 -14.06 17.89
N GLU A 116 2.01 -14.50 16.88
CA GLU A 116 3.39 -14.97 17.01
C GLU A 116 4.30 -13.86 17.52
N SER A 117 4.18 -12.64 16.98
CA SER A 117 4.92 -11.47 17.45
C SER A 117 4.66 -11.16 18.93
N GLU A 118 3.42 -11.31 19.39
CA GLU A 118 3.05 -11.12 20.80
C GLU A 118 3.63 -12.20 21.74
N LEU A 119 3.68 -13.44 21.28
CA LEU A 119 4.17 -14.57 22.09
C LEU A 119 5.70 -14.63 22.15
N SER A 120 6.38 -14.31 21.05
CA SER A 120 7.82 -14.47 20.91
C SER A 120 8.62 -13.17 21.11
N GLY A 121 7.95 -12.00 20.99
CA GLY A 121 8.61 -10.70 20.93
C GLY A 121 9.30 -10.42 19.60
N ALA A 122 9.22 -11.32 18.61
CA ALA A 122 9.75 -11.12 17.26
C ALA A 122 9.04 -9.97 16.54
N ASP A 123 9.69 -9.34 15.58
CA ASP A 123 9.01 -8.39 14.71
C ASP A 123 8.10 -9.12 13.69
N THR A 124 7.33 -8.34 12.93
CA THR A 124 6.33 -8.92 12.02
C THR A 124 6.92 -9.62 10.79
N PHE A 125 8.19 -9.39 10.43
CA PHE A 125 8.87 -10.12 9.36
C PHE A 125 9.36 -11.47 9.88
N ASP A 126 10.11 -11.46 10.98
CA ASP A 126 10.58 -12.67 11.64
C ASP A 126 9.42 -13.58 12.05
N SER A 127 8.27 -13.01 12.45
CA SER A 127 7.07 -13.78 12.81
C SER A 127 6.50 -14.56 11.63
N TYR A 128 6.54 -14.00 10.41
CA TYR A 128 6.11 -14.70 9.20
C TYR A 128 7.06 -15.84 8.85
N GLU A 129 8.37 -15.59 8.90
CA GLU A 129 9.38 -16.64 8.66
C GLU A 129 9.27 -17.81 9.67
N ARG A 130 9.02 -17.52 10.95
CA ARG A 130 8.75 -18.55 11.97
C ARG A 130 7.50 -19.37 11.70
N LEU A 131 6.52 -18.80 11.02
CA LEU A 131 5.30 -19.48 10.57
C LEU A 131 5.48 -20.21 9.24
N GLY A 132 6.70 -20.21 8.66
CA GLY A 132 7.00 -20.88 7.40
C GLY A 132 6.51 -20.13 6.17
N LEU A 133 6.31 -18.81 6.28
CA LEU A 133 5.86 -17.94 5.20
C LEU A 133 7.00 -17.05 4.71
N ASP A 134 6.88 -16.58 3.47
CA ASP A 134 7.71 -15.48 3.00
C ASP A 134 7.46 -14.24 3.87
N ALA A 135 8.52 -13.57 4.26
CA ALA A 135 8.42 -12.32 5.03
C ALA A 135 7.62 -11.24 4.29
N ASP A 136 7.61 -11.28 2.97
CA ASP A 136 6.81 -10.42 2.09
C ASP A 136 6.69 -11.05 0.69
N ALA A 137 5.53 -11.52 0.34
CA ALA A 137 5.24 -12.18 -0.94
C ALA A 137 4.69 -11.23 -2.02
N ARG A 138 4.53 -9.92 -1.71
CA ARG A 138 3.92 -8.96 -2.63
C ARG A 138 4.78 -8.68 -3.85
N ARG A 139 4.11 -8.53 -4.99
CA ARG A 139 4.69 -8.05 -6.25
C ARG A 139 3.92 -6.82 -6.72
N TYR A 140 4.54 -6.01 -7.56
CA TYR A 140 3.97 -4.74 -8.00
C TYR A 140 3.91 -4.60 -9.52
N ASP A 141 4.26 -5.66 -10.27
CA ASP A 141 4.36 -5.65 -11.73
C ASP A 141 3.00 -5.38 -12.39
N ALA A 142 1.92 -5.98 -11.86
CA ALA A 142 0.57 -5.77 -12.36
C ALA A 142 0.11 -4.31 -12.18
N ALA A 143 0.38 -3.73 -11.00
CA ALA A 143 0.10 -2.32 -10.73
C ALA A 143 0.91 -1.39 -11.63
N ALA A 144 2.20 -1.68 -11.83
CA ALA A 144 3.07 -0.90 -12.71
C ALA A 144 2.59 -0.93 -14.16
N SER A 145 2.21 -2.11 -14.66
CA SER A 145 1.64 -2.30 -15.99
C SER A 145 0.32 -1.53 -16.16
N ALA A 146 -0.55 -1.55 -15.14
CA ALA A 146 -1.82 -0.81 -15.16
C ALA A 146 -1.60 0.71 -15.19
N VAL A 147 -0.65 1.23 -14.40
CA VAL A 147 -0.27 2.66 -14.43
C VAL A 147 0.32 3.03 -15.79
N ARG A 148 1.19 2.20 -16.36
CA ARG A 148 1.77 2.41 -17.69
C ARG A 148 0.70 2.44 -18.79
N ALA A 149 -0.32 1.60 -18.69
CA ALA A 149 -1.44 1.54 -19.64
C ALA A 149 -2.30 2.82 -19.67
N LEU A 150 -2.22 3.69 -18.65
CA LEU A 150 -2.82 5.02 -18.68
C LEU A 150 -2.07 6.00 -19.61
N GLY A 151 -0.94 5.60 -20.18
CA GLY A 151 -0.10 6.46 -21.02
C GLY A 151 0.88 7.33 -20.24
N LEU A 152 0.99 7.12 -18.92
CA LEU A 152 1.93 7.86 -18.08
C LEU A 152 3.36 7.33 -18.33
N SER A 153 4.27 8.25 -18.66
CA SER A 153 5.70 7.97 -18.86
C SER A 153 6.56 8.49 -17.70
N ARG A 154 6.03 9.41 -16.89
CA ARG A 154 6.69 9.98 -15.71
C ARG A 154 5.68 10.19 -14.60
N VAL A 155 6.06 9.82 -13.34
CA VAL A 155 5.18 9.96 -12.16
C VAL A 155 5.97 10.39 -10.93
N ARG A 156 5.29 11.08 -10.01
CA ARG A 156 5.75 11.26 -8.63
C ARG A 156 5.12 10.18 -7.76
N LEU A 157 5.91 9.20 -7.33
CA LEU A 157 5.42 8.03 -6.61
C LEU A 157 5.47 8.23 -5.11
N LEU A 158 4.29 8.31 -4.47
CA LEU A 158 4.12 8.40 -3.02
C LEU A 158 4.50 7.06 -2.36
N THR A 159 5.76 6.91 -1.95
CA THR A 159 6.25 5.65 -1.37
C THR A 159 7.55 5.82 -0.58
N ASN A 160 7.73 4.95 0.41
CA ASN A 160 9.01 4.73 1.09
C ASN A 160 9.62 3.36 0.69
N ASN A 161 8.93 2.58 -0.15
CA ASN A 161 9.34 1.23 -0.54
C ASN A 161 10.10 1.25 -1.88
N PRO A 162 11.40 0.90 -1.91
CA PRO A 162 12.19 0.88 -3.14
C PRO A 162 11.72 -0.15 -4.16
N ASP A 163 11.07 -1.24 -3.72
CA ASP A 163 10.57 -2.27 -4.64
C ASP A 163 9.42 -1.74 -5.52
N LYS A 164 8.60 -0.81 -4.99
CA LYS A 164 7.56 -0.14 -5.78
C LYS A 164 8.15 0.79 -6.83
N CYS A 165 9.22 1.51 -6.48
CA CYS A 165 9.95 2.35 -7.46
C CYS A 165 10.52 1.47 -8.57
N ARG A 166 11.17 0.36 -8.20
CA ARG A 166 11.76 -0.56 -9.18
C ARG A 166 10.71 -1.12 -10.13
N ALA A 167 9.58 -1.62 -9.62
CA ALA A 167 8.52 -2.19 -10.47
C ALA A 167 7.99 -1.18 -11.50
N LEU A 168 7.77 0.08 -11.13
CA LEU A 168 7.35 1.11 -12.07
C LEU A 168 8.45 1.46 -13.07
N SER A 169 9.70 1.55 -12.63
CA SER A 169 10.84 1.81 -13.51
C SER A 169 11.06 0.68 -14.53
N ASP A 170 10.92 -0.58 -14.09
CA ASP A 170 11.03 -1.76 -14.96
C ASP A 170 9.89 -1.80 -16.01
N ALA A 171 8.73 -1.21 -15.69
CA ALA A 171 7.63 -1.02 -16.64
C ALA A 171 7.85 0.18 -17.60
N GLY A 172 9.02 0.84 -17.55
CA GLY A 172 9.37 1.97 -18.43
C GLY A 172 8.75 3.30 -18.01
N ILE A 173 8.49 3.50 -16.72
CA ILE A 173 8.01 4.76 -16.15
C ILE A 173 9.18 5.46 -15.45
N ASP A 174 9.40 6.74 -15.74
CA ASP A 174 10.33 7.59 -14.99
C ASP A 174 9.72 7.93 -13.63
N VAL A 175 10.37 7.51 -12.55
CA VAL A 175 9.82 7.58 -11.18
C VAL A 175 10.60 8.60 -10.36
N ASP A 176 9.89 9.62 -9.88
CA ASP A 176 10.35 10.54 -8.85
C ASP A 176 9.73 10.12 -7.50
N PRO A 177 10.49 9.49 -6.59
CA PRO A 177 9.95 9.02 -5.31
C PRO A 177 9.67 10.18 -4.36
N VAL A 178 8.44 10.23 -3.86
CA VAL A 178 7.98 11.20 -2.87
C VAL A 178 7.74 10.50 -1.54
N ALA A 179 8.55 10.81 -0.55
CA ALA A 179 8.45 10.17 0.76
C ALA A 179 7.13 10.49 1.48
N LEU A 180 6.61 9.49 2.18
CA LEU A 180 5.50 9.61 3.13
C LEU A 180 6.07 9.60 4.55
N THR A 181 6.02 10.74 5.22
CA THR A 181 6.45 10.87 6.61
C THR A 181 5.24 10.73 7.52
N ILE A 182 5.09 9.58 8.15
CA ILE A 182 4.00 9.27 9.07
C ILE A 182 4.55 9.13 10.48
N THR A 183 3.94 9.84 11.42
CA THR A 183 4.25 9.71 12.86
C THR A 183 3.31 8.69 13.48
N LEU A 184 3.86 7.61 14.06
CA LEU A 184 3.11 6.62 14.82
C LEU A 184 3.34 6.83 16.32
N HIS A 185 2.25 6.94 17.05
CA HIS A 185 2.30 7.23 18.49
C HIS A 185 2.38 5.96 19.36
N SER A 186 1.92 4.80 18.86
CA SER A 186 1.99 3.54 19.60
C SER A 186 3.40 2.97 19.60
N ALA A 187 3.81 2.31 20.69
CA ALA A 187 5.09 1.60 20.77
C ALA A 187 5.17 0.46 19.71
N ARG A 188 4.04 -0.19 19.43
CA ARG A 188 3.94 -1.28 18.47
C ARG A 188 4.10 -0.76 17.03
N GLY A 189 3.45 0.35 16.70
CA GLY A 189 3.58 1.01 15.40
C GLY A 189 5.02 1.49 15.14
N ARG A 190 5.69 2.06 16.15
CA ARG A 190 7.09 2.45 16.01
C ARG A 190 8.00 1.25 15.73
N ARG A 191 7.83 0.12 16.45
CA ARG A 191 8.56 -1.13 16.15
C ARG A 191 8.30 -1.65 14.74
N TYR A 192 7.08 -1.52 14.26
CA TYR A 192 6.72 -1.87 12.89
C TYR A 192 7.50 -1.06 11.85
N LEU A 193 7.64 0.26 12.04
CA LEU A 193 8.48 1.11 11.17
C LEU A 193 9.96 0.73 11.23
N GLN A 194 10.48 0.38 12.41
CA GLN A 194 11.87 -0.11 12.54
C GLN A 194 12.10 -1.41 11.77
N ALA A 195 11.14 -2.35 11.84
CA ALA A 195 11.21 -3.60 11.08
C ALA A 195 11.23 -3.34 9.57
N LYS A 196 10.39 -2.44 9.05
CA LYS A 196 10.40 -2.03 7.64
C LYS A 196 11.77 -1.47 7.21
N ARG A 197 12.42 -0.65 8.03
CA ARG A 197 13.77 -0.14 7.73
C ARG A 197 14.79 -1.26 7.64
N ARG A 198 14.82 -2.15 8.61
CA ARG A 198 15.82 -3.24 8.70
C ARG A 198 15.68 -4.26 7.58
N HIS A 199 14.46 -4.74 7.34
CA HIS A 199 14.22 -5.86 6.42
C HIS A 199 14.04 -5.44 4.96
N ARG A 200 13.53 -4.22 4.70
CA ARG A 200 13.12 -3.80 3.36
C ARG A 200 13.75 -2.50 2.86
N ARG A 201 14.74 -1.97 3.57
CA ARG A 201 15.46 -0.74 3.20
C ARG A 201 14.52 0.43 2.89
N HIS A 202 13.36 0.50 3.58
CA HIS A 202 12.44 1.62 3.42
C HIS A 202 13.14 2.93 3.79
N THR A 203 12.96 3.96 2.98
CA THR A 203 13.50 5.31 3.20
C THR A 203 12.63 6.09 4.21
N ILE A 204 12.40 5.51 5.39
CA ILE A 204 11.66 6.15 6.47
C ILE A 204 12.66 6.92 7.33
N PRO A 205 12.47 8.23 7.60
CA PRO A 205 13.35 9.01 8.46
C PRO A 205 13.54 8.37 9.84
N ALA A 206 14.73 8.51 10.42
CA ALA A 206 14.99 8.06 11.78
C ALA A 206 14.15 8.91 12.76
N ASP A 207 13.43 8.25 13.66
CA ASP A 207 12.75 8.90 14.77
C ASP A 207 13.54 8.59 16.05
N PRO A 208 14.22 9.59 16.67
CA PRO A 208 15.02 9.38 17.88
C PRO A 208 14.20 8.81 19.05
N ALA A 209 12.89 9.11 19.11
CA ALA A 209 11.99 8.57 20.14
C ALA A 209 11.73 7.07 20.00
N VAL A 210 12.04 6.49 18.82
CA VAL A 210 11.81 5.08 18.51
C VAL A 210 12.97 4.19 18.97
N GLU A 211 14.19 4.71 19.00
CA GLU A 211 15.37 3.96 19.43
C GLU A 211 15.37 3.64 20.93
N ALA A 212 14.58 4.37 21.72
CA ALA A 212 14.50 4.27 23.18
C ALA A 212 13.38 3.34 23.69
N VAL A 213 12.62 2.66 22.83
CA VAL A 213 11.49 1.83 23.28
C VAL A 213 11.99 0.41 23.66
N PRO A 214 12.01 0.03 24.95
CA PRO A 214 12.37 -1.32 25.35
C PRO A 214 11.35 -2.34 24.81
N ALA A 215 11.81 -3.56 24.55
CA ALA A 215 10.92 -4.67 24.20
C ALA A 215 9.86 -4.83 25.31
N THR A 216 8.59 -4.68 24.95
CA THR A 216 7.49 -4.93 25.91
C THR A 216 7.45 -6.43 26.15
N PRO A 217 7.50 -6.91 27.40
CA PRO A 217 7.33 -8.33 27.68
C PRO A 217 5.96 -8.79 27.15
N PRO A 218 5.84 -10.06 26.74
CA PRO A 218 4.59 -10.60 26.20
C PRO A 218 3.46 -10.33 27.19
N GLY A 219 2.46 -9.57 26.72
CA GLY A 219 1.39 -9.08 27.57
C GLY A 219 0.48 -10.20 28.04
N SER A 220 0.18 -10.21 29.34
CA SER A 220 -0.70 -11.16 30.03
C SER A 220 -2.22 -10.89 29.76
N TRP A 221 -2.56 -10.02 28.81
CA TRP A 221 -3.95 -9.54 28.63
C TRP A 221 -4.88 -10.57 27.98
N TRP A 222 -4.36 -11.65 27.38
CA TRP A 222 -5.15 -12.76 26.89
C TRP A 222 -4.79 -14.05 27.65
N ARG A 223 -5.49 -14.32 28.77
CA ARG A 223 -5.51 -15.65 29.38
C ARG A 223 -6.76 -16.37 28.89
N PRO A 224 -6.65 -17.54 28.20
CA PRO A 224 -7.83 -18.35 27.93
C PRO A 224 -8.48 -18.69 29.26
N ARG A 225 -9.78 -18.38 29.39
CA ARG A 225 -10.55 -18.86 30.54
C ARG A 225 -10.42 -20.39 30.55
N ARG A 226 -9.86 -20.95 31.61
CA ARG A 226 -9.90 -22.40 31.82
C ARG A 226 -11.40 -22.75 31.88
N ARG A 227 -11.86 -23.62 30.98
CA ARG A 227 -13.20 -24.18 31.08
C ARG A 227 -13.27 -24.99 32.39
N PRO A 228 -14.41 -24.92 33.14
CA PRO A 228 -14.63 -25.76 34.31
C PRO A 228 -14.66 -27.24 33.95
#